data_ebaec655680a3c798df82b1425883a4e
#
_entry.id   ebaec655680a3c798df82b1425883a4e
#
_cell.length_a   1.000
_cell.length_b   1.000
_cell.length_c   1.000
_cell.angle_alpha   90.00
_cell.angle_beta   90.00
_cell.angle_gamma   90.00
#
_symmetry.space_group_name_H-M   'P 1'
#
loop_
_entity.id
_entity.type
_entity.pdbx_description
1 polymer ?
#
loop_
_entity_poly.entity_id
_entity_poly.type
_entity_poly.pdbx_seq_one_letter_code
_entity_poly.pdbx_strand_id
1 'polypeptide(L)'
;MPENKLYPPEGLRPPSSFTLQSLREALEQGTVLESIVQRCDPHHDLHLSLGGVPARIPRAEVLSPWLSGAERDISILSRVGKPVCFQVTDIRADEKGAPMALLSRRAVQEQALDYFLEHLCPGSVVSAVVTHLESFGAFLDIGCGIVAMLPIEYISVSRISHPRERFQPGQRILAAVRSVDREKRRFTMTHRELLGTWMENASWFRPGETVRGIVRSVKSYGTFIELAPNLSGLADARADLQPGDGVSVYIKSIRPERMKIKLHVIEKLPPPGEPEPLRYQITDGVLDRWV
;
A
#
# COMPACT_ATOMS: atom_id res chain seq x y z
N MET A 1 16.23 4.78 3.47
CA MET A 1 15.42 3.57 3.71
C MET A 1 14.09 4.01 4.30
N PRO A 2 12.96 3.34 3.99
CA PRO A 2 11.65 3.73 4.51
C PRO A 2 11.63 3.90 6.03
N GLU A 3 10.91 4.91 6.52
CA GLU A 3 10.86 5.33 7.93
C GLU A 3 10.20 4.31 8.87
N ASN A 4 9.37 3.37 8.32
CA ASN A 4 8.68 2.35 9.10
C ASN A 4 9.41 1.00 9.20
N LYS A 5 10.73 0.99 9.05
CA LYS A 5 11.54 -0.24 9.02
C LYS A 5 11.44 -1.08 10.29
N LEU A 6 11.25 -0.45 11.45
CA LEU A 6 11.11 -1.14 12.74
C LEU A 6 9.80 -1.95 12.82
N TYR A 7 8.72 -1.39 12.27
CA TYR A 7 7.39 -2.00 12.19
C TYR A 7 6.94 -2.08 10.73
N PRO A 8 7.49 -2.99 9.91
CA PRO A 8 7.09 -3.12 8.51
C PRO A 8 5.64 -3.62 8.39
N PRO A 9 4.99 -3.39 7.24
CA PRO A 9 3.69 -3.99 6.92
C PRO A 9 3.67 -5.50 7.08
N GLU A 10 2.52 -6.05 7.44
CA GLU A 10 2.32 -7.50 7.54
C GLU A 10 2.61 -8.17 6.19
N GLY A 11 3.38 -9.27 6.22
CA GLY A 11 3.86 -10.00 5.04
C GLY A 11 5.17 -9.47 4.45
N LEU A 12 5.80 -8.46 5.05
CA LEU A 12 7.10 -7.95 4.61
C LEU A 12 8.26 -8.38 5.52
N ARG A 13 7.98 -9.00 6.66
CA ARG A 13 9.05 -9.56 7.50
C ARG A 13 9.64 -10.81 6.85
N PRO A 14 10.96 -11.03 6.96
CA PRO A 14 11.55 -12.27 6.51
C PRO A 14 10.96 -13.44 7.31
N PRO A 15 10.79 -14.64 6.70
CA PRO A 15 10.33 -15.81 7.40
C PRO A 15 11.24 -16.14 8.60
N SER A 16 10.63 -16.40 9.76
CA SER A 16 11.36 -16.82 10.98
C SER A 16 11.20 -18.31 11.18
N SER A 17 12.26 -18.98 11.58
CA SER A 17 12.20 -20.33 12.12
C SER A 17 11.85 -20.26 13.60
N PHE A 18 10.83 -21.00 14.01
CA PHE A 18 10.37 -21.00 15.40
C PHE A 18 10.79 -22.29 16.10
N THR A 19 11.28 -22.16 17.31
CA THR A 19 11.50 -23.23 18.28
C THR A 19 10.92 -22.79 19.62
N LEU A 20 10.65 -23.74 20.53
CA LEU A 20 10.19 -23.38 21.88
C LEU A 20 11.17 -22.46 22.59
N GLN A 21 12.47 -22.65 22.37
CA GLN A 21 13.51 -21.80 22.94
C GLN A 21 13.42 -20.37 22.38
N SER A 22 13.34 -20.21 21.05
CA SER A 22 13.21 -18.88 20.45
C SER A 22 11.93 -18.13 20.83
N LEU A 23 10.83 -18.89 21.10
CA LEU A 23 9.60 -18.28 21.59
C LEU A 23 9.71 -17.79 23.04
N ARG A 24 10.47 -18.48 23.91
CA ARG A 24 10.77 -18.02 25.26
C ARG A 24 11.65 -16.76 25.24
N GLU A 25 12.68 -16.75 24.41
CA GLU A 25 13.53 -15.58 24.22
C GLU A 25 12.71 -14.37 23.70
N ALA A 26 11.80 -14.61 22.74
CA ALA A 26 10.90 -13.58 22.23
C ALA A 26 9.92 -13.06 23.29
N LEU A 27 9.43 -13.91 24.19
CA LEU A 27 8.62 -13.52 25.32
C LEU A 27 9.38 -12.58 26.28
N GLU A 28 10.62 -12.94 26.63
CA GLU A 28 11.46 -12.15 27.54
C GLU A 28 11.87 -10.80 26.94
N GLN A 29 12.14 -10.77 25.64
CA GLN A 29 12.60 -9.57 24.94
C GLN A 29 11.47 -8.71 24.38
N GLY A 30 10.22 -9.19 24.38
CA GLY A 30 9.08 -8.51 23.74
C GLY A 30 9.27 -8.38 22.23
N THR A 31 9.93 -9.36 21.59
CA THR A 31 10.25 -9.31 20.16
C THR A 31 9.00 -9.42 19.30
N VAL A 32 8.87 -8.55 18.27
CA VAL A 32 7.79 -8.63 17.29
C VAL A 32 8.10 -9.73 16.27
N LEU A 33 7.21 -10.70 16.20
CA LEU A 33 7.25 -11.85 15.31
C LEU A 33 6.12 -11.78 14.28
N GLU A 34 6.20 -12.59 13.22
CA GLU A 34 5.17 -12.70 12.20
C GLU A 34 4.96 -14.17 11.80
N SER A 35 3.71 -14.57 11.60
CA SER A 35 3.37 -15.87 11.03
C SER A 35 1.98 -15.84 10.39
N ILE A 36 1.65 -16.90 9.63
CA ILE A 36 0.38 -17.04 8.93
C ILE A 36 -0.67 -17.62 9.86
N VAL A 37 -1.85 -17.00 9.91
CA VAL A 37 -3.03 -17.52 10.62
C VAL A 37 -3.56 -18.73 9.90
N GLN A 38 -3.68 -19.87 10.59
CA GLN A 38 -4.16 -21.12 10.00
C GLN A 38 -5.70 -21.24 10.04
N ARG A 39 -6.32 -20.82 11.15
CA ARG A 39 -7.78 -20.88 11.34
C ARG A 39 -8.26 -19.84 12.34
N CYS A 40 -9.55 -19.56 12.29
CA CYS A 40 -10.29 -18.82 13.29
C CYS A 40 -11.36 -19.75 13.88
N ASP A 41 -11.49 -19.81 15.20
CA ASP A 41 -12.47 -20.65 15.86
C ASP A 41 -13.82 -19.91 16.09
N PRO A 42 -14.88 -20.60 16.59
CA PRO A 42 -16.17 -19.96 16.85
C PRO A 42 -16.16 -18.84 17.90
N HIS A 43 -15.12 -18.77 18.72
CA HIS A 43 -14.91 -17.68 19.69
C HIS A 43 -14.15 -16.50 19.07
N HIS A 44 -13.82 -16.59 17.77
CA HIS A 44 -12.99 -15.65 17.02
C HIS A 44 -11.54 -15.53 17.51
N ASP A 45 -11.03 -16.59 18.18
CA ASP A 45 -9.61 -16.72 18.46
C ASP A 45 -8.87 -17.17 17.19
N LEU A 46 -7.72 -16.58 16.92
CA LEU A 46 -6.89 -16.98 15.78
C LEU A 46 -5.85 -18.02 16.23
N HIS A 47 -5.73 -19.09 15.44
CA HIS A 47 -4.80 -20.16 15.69
C HIS A 47 -3.68 -20.21 14.67
N LEU A 48 -2.45 -20.39 15.16
CA LEU A 48 -1.22 -20.48 14.38
C LEU A 48 -0.43 -21.72 14.80
N SER A 49 0.57 -22.10 14.01
CA SER A 49 1.59 -23.07 14.38
C SER A 49 2.96 -22.46 14.21
N LEU A 50 3.73 -22.39 15.27
CA LEU A 50 5.04 -21.77 15.33
C LEU A 50 6.11 -22.85 15.50
N GLY A 51 6.63 -23.40 14.37
CA GLY A 51 7.60 -24.49 14.40
C GLY A 51 7.07 -25.75 15.07
N GLY A 52 5.77 -26.05 14.91
CA GLY A 52 5.10 -27.18 15.57
C GLY A 52 4.52 -26.86 16.96
N VAL A 53 4.85 -25.70 17.55
CA VAL A 53 4.24 -25.24 18.79
C VAL A 53 2.89 -24.60 18.45
N PRO A 54 1.74 -25.11 19.01
CA PRO A 54 0.45 -24.47 18.88
C PRO A 54 0.46 -23.07 19.48
N ALA A 55 -0.17 -22.11 18.78
CA ALA A 55 -0.24 -20.75 19.24
C ALA A 55 -1.63 -20.16 19.02
N ARG A 56 -2.08 -19.25 19.91
CA ARG A 56 -3.38 -18.62 19.88
C ARG A 56 -3.30 -17.11 20.13
N ILE A 57 -3.99 -16.34 19.30
CA ILE A 57 -4.29 -14.94 19.56
C ILE A 57 -5.75 -14.88 20.02
N PRO A 58 -6.04 -14.61 21.30
CA PRO A 58 -7.41 -14.43 21.77
C PRO A 58 -8.13 -13.29 21.03
N ARG A 59 -9.44 -13.39 20.82
CA ARG A 59 -10.24 -12.35 20.13
C ARG A 59 -9.95 -10.93 20.61
N ALA A 60 -9.80 -10.74 21.93
CA ALA A 60 -9.50 -9.44 22.52
C ALA A 60 -8.12 -8.89 22.14
N GLU A 61 -7.20 -9.78 21.73
CA GLU A 61 -5.81 -9.47 21.40
C GLU A 61 -5.56 -9.42 19.87
N VAL A 62 -6.60 -9.57 19.03
CA VAL A 62 -6.44 -9.57 17.56
C VAL A 62 -6.34 -8.14 17.01
N LEU A 63 -7.12 -7.20 17.54
CA LEU A 63 -7.22 -5.84 17.01
C LEU A 63 -7.14 -4.81 18.13
N SER A 64 -6.34 -3.76 17.91
CA SER A 64 -6.36 -2.59 18.78
C SER A 64 -7.73 -1.89 18.69
N PRO A 65 -8.30 -1.42 19.83
CA PRO A 65 -9.54 -0.66 19.85
C PRO A 65 -9.53 0.58 18.94
N TRP A 66 -8.36 1.19 18.73
CA TRP A 66 -8.18 2.36 17.86
C TRP A 66 -8.34 2.04 16.37
N LEU A 67 -8.17 0.76 15.99
CA LEU A 67 -8.25 0.31 14.60
C LEU A 67 -9.56 -0.43 14.29
N SER A 68 -10.36 -0.73 15.32
CA SER A 68 -11.62 -1.48 15.16
C SER A 68 -12.79 -0.52 14.90
N GLY A 69 -13.39 -0.64 13.71
CA GLY A 69 -14.72 -0.06 13.42
C GLY A 69 -15.86 -0.99 13.84
N ALA A 70 -17.07 -0.71 13.36
CA ALA A 70 -18.29 -1.50 13.63
C ALA A 70 -18.24 -2.97 13.17
N GLU A 71 -17.35 -3.30 12.21
CA GLU A 71 -17.21 -4.63 11.60
C GLU A 71 -16.05 -5.45 12.17
N ARG A 72 -15.91 -5.46 13.49
CA ARG A 72 -14.78 -6.10 14.17
C ARG A 72 -14.59 -7.58 13.82
N ASP A 73 -15.67 -8.33 13.73
CA ASP A 73 -15.61 -9.77 13.48
C ASP A 73 -15.15 -10.10 12.07
N ILE A 74 -15.61 -9.36 11.05
CA ILE A 74 -15.14 -9.50 9.66
C ILE A 74 -13.64 -9.21 9.58
N SER A 75 -13.18 -8.20 10.31
CA SER A 75 -11.76 -7.83 10.36
C SER A 75 -10.88 -8.93 10.98
N ILE A 76 -11.43 -9.72 11.91
CA ILE A 76 -10.76 -10.88 12.52
C ILE A 76 -10.78 -12.07 11.53
N LEU A 77 -11.98 -12.44 11.04
CA LEU A 77 -12.17 -13.57 10.13
C LEU A 77 -11.32 -13.46 8.87
N SER A 78 -11.16 -12.24 8.35
CA SER A 78 -10.36 -11.96 7.16
C SER A 78 -8.84 -12.15 7.34
N ARG A 79 -8.35 -12.47 8.55
CA ARG A 79 -6.93 -12.76 8.82
C ARG A 79 -6.53 -14.20 8.50
N VAL A 80 -7.46 -15.11 8.38
CA VAL A 80 -7.15 -16.51 8.03
C VAL A 80 -6.43 -16.58 6.69
N GLY A 81 -5.32 -17.32 6.65
CA GLY A 81 -4.45 -17.43 5.48
C GLY A 81 -3.53 -16.22 5.23
N LYS A 82 -3.55 -15.21 6.11
CA LYS A 82 -2.72 -14.01 5.98
C LYS A 82 -1.65 -13.95 7.08
N PRO A 83 -0.51 -13.30 6.81
CA PRO A 83 0.47 -12.98 7.83
C PRO A 83 -0.10 -11.99 8.83
N VAL A 84 0.30 -12.14 10.10
CA VAL A 84 0.01 -11.21 11.19
C VAL A 84 1.24 -11.04 12.07
N CYS A 85 1.51 -9.80 12.45
CA CYS A 85 2.52 -9.48 13.45
C CYS A 85 1.98 -9.72 14.86
N PHE A 86 2.80 -10.24 15.77
CA PHE A 86 2.41 -10.47 17.15
C PHE A 86 3.63 -10.45 18.09
N GLN A 87 3.35 -10.34 19.38
CA GLN A 87 4.29 -10.66 20.46
C GLN A 87 3.80 -11.89 21.20
N VAL A 88 4.73 -12.69 21.72
CA VAL A 88 4.41 -13.76 22.68
C VAL A 88 4.13 -13.10 24.02
N THR A 89 2.97 -13.37 24.60
CA THR A 89 2.57 -12.83 25.91
C THR A 89 2.68 -13.84 27.03
N ASP A 90 2.60 -15.13 26.71
CA ASP A 90 2.75 -16.22 27.68
C ASP A 90 3.01 -17.56 26.94
N ILE A 91 3.58 -18.51 27.66
CA ILE A 91 3.74 -19.91 27.20
C ILE A 91 3.23 -20.81 28.30
N ARG A 92 2.12 -21.51 28.05
CA ARG A 92 1.43 -22.39 29.02
C ARG A 92 1.41 -23.83 28.54
N ALA A 93 1.18 -24.74 29.44
CA ALA A 93 0.78 -26.11 29.09
C ALA A 93 -0.69 -26.10 28.64
N ASP A 94 -0.99 -26.77 27.53
CA ASP A 94 -2.37 -27.07 27.13
C ASP A 94 -3.00 -28.17 28.03
N GLU A 95 -4.24 -28.57 27.75
CA GLU A 95 -4.97 -29.62 28.52
C GLU A 95 -4.24 -30.97 28.50
N LYS A 96 -3.32 -31.19 27.57
CA LYS A 96 -2.55 -32.43 27.43
C LYS A 96 -1.13 -32.28 27.98
N GLY A 97 -0.80 -31.14 28.58
CA GLY A 97 0.52 -30.83 29.11
C GLY A 97 1.56 -30.38 28.05
N ALA A 98 1.14 -30.20 26.78
CA ALA A 98 2.02 -29.75 25.73
C ALA A 98 2.14 -28.17 25.73
N PRO A 99 3.30 -27.62 25.37
CA PRO A 99 3.46 -26.15 25.35
C PRO A 99 2.57 -25.50 24.28
N MET A 100 1.87 -24.43 24.66
CA MET A 100 1.06 -23.56 23.81
C MET A 100 1.42 -22.11 24.06
N ALA A 101 1.68 -21.34 22.98
CA ALA A 101 1.98 -19.92 23.06
C ALA A 101 0.70 -19.08 23.01
N LEU A 102 0.57 -18.11 23.91
CA LEU A 102 -0.42 -17.03 23.83
C LEU A 102 0.23 -15.82 23.21
N LEU A 103 -0.49 -15.20 22.28
CA LEU A 103 0.03 -14.13 21.44
C LEU A 103 -0.87 -12.91 21.51
N SER A 104 -0.29 -11.72 21.32
CA SER A 104 -1.03 -10.47 21.15
C SER A 104 -0.59 -9.75 19.87
N ARG A 105 -1.51 -9.58 18.93
CA ARG A 105 -1.36 -8.69 17.79
C ARG A 105 -1.67 -7.26 18.20
N ARG A 106 -2.64 -7.07 19.10
CA ARG A 106 -3.03 -5.77 19.64
C ARG A 106 -1.85 -5.03 20.25
N ALA A 107 -1.06 -5.67 21.09
CA ALA A 107 0.11 -5.07 21.74
C ALA A 107 1.10 -4.51 20.69
N VAL A 108 1.38 -5.28 19.63
CA VAL A 108 2.25 -4.82 18.55
C VAL A 108 1.64 -3.64 17.80
N GLN A 109 0.34 -3.67 17.52
CA GLN A 109 -0.34 -2.56 16.86
C GLN A 109 -0.31 -1.27 17.68
N GLU A 110 -0.50 -1.37 18.98
CA GLU A 110 -0.45 -0.20 19.89
C GLU A 110 0.97 0.39 19.92
N GLN A 111 2.01 -0.44 20.06
CA GLN A 111 3.41 -0.02 19.99
C GLN A 111 3.77 0.62 18.65
N ALA A 112 3.38 -0.01 17.53
CA ALA A 112 3.64 0.51 16.20
C ALA A 112 2.92 1.85 15.97
N LEU A 113 1.67 1.97 16.42
CA LEU A 113 0.89 3.19 16.28
C LEU A 113 1.47 4.34 17.10
N ASP A 114 1.88 4.10 18.33
CA ASP A 114 2.54 5.10 19.17
C ASP A 114 3.87 5.54 18.55
N TYR A 115 4.67 4.58 18.08
CA TYR A 115 5.92 4.86 17.37
C TYR A 115 5.68 5.72 16.11
N PHE A 116 4.68 5.40 15.28
CA PHE A 116 4.38 6.16 14.08
C PHE A 116 3.85 7.57 14.39
N LEU A 117 3.03 7.72 15.42
CA LEU A 117 2.55 9.04 15.85
C LEU A 117 3.69 9.94 16.36
N GLU A 118 4.73 9.37 16.94
CA GLU A 118 5.90 10.09 17.42
C GLU A 118 6.88 10.44 16.29
N HIS A 119 7.17 9.49 15.40
CA HIS A 119 8.29 9.59 14.47
C HIS A 119 7.89 9.97 13.04
N LEU A 120 6.66 9.65 12.60
CA LEU A 120 6.23 10.01 11.25
C LEU A 120 5.68 11.44 11.21
N CYS A 121 6.16 12.19 10.24
CA CYS A 121 5.69 13.54 9.94
C CYS A 121 5.22 13.64 8.48
N PRO A 122 4.50 14.72 8.10
CA PRO A 122 4.20 14.99 6.70
C PRO A 122 5.47 14.94 5.85
N GLY A 123 5.45 14.16 4.78
CA GLY A 123 6.60 13.91 3.91
C GLY A 123 7.34 12.59 4.19
N SER A 124 7.24 11.98 5.37
CA SER A 124 7.91 10.70 5.67
C SER A 124 7.54 9.62 4.67
N VAL A 125 8.53 9.04 4.01
CA VAL A 125 8.35 7.94 3.04
C VAL A 125 8.37 6.61 3.77
N VAL A 126 7.34 5.80 3.54
CA VAL A 126 7.17 4.49 4.17
C VAL A 126 6.88 3.39 3.15
N SER A 127 7.26 2.16 3.47
CA SER A 127 6.78 0.98 2.77
C SER A 127 5.33 0.72 3.14
N ALA A 128 4.52 0.29 2.19
CA ALA A 128 3.12 -0.02 2.41
C ALA A 128 2.66 -1.23 1.61
N VAL A 129 1.62 -1.90 2.11
CA VAL A 129 0.91 -2.96 1.39
C VAL A 129 -0.52 -2.51 1.17
N VAL A 130 -0.98 -2.58 -0.08
CA VAL A 130 -2.38 -2.28 -0.43
C VAL A 130 -3.28 -3.37 0.15
N THR A 131 -4.16 -3.02 1.07
CA THR A 131 -5.05 -3.99 1.72
C THR A 131 -6.43 -4.05 1.07
N HIS A 132 -6.95 -2.89 0.68
CA HIS A 132 -8.28 -2.77 0.10
C HIS A 132 -8.39 -1.56 -0.83
N LEU A 133 -9.27 -1.63 -1.84
CA LEU A 133 -9.48 -0.59 -2.84
C LEU A 133 -10.96 -0.21 -2.91
N GLU A 134 -11.24 1.07 -2.70
CA GLU A 134 -12.56 1.68 -2.84
C GLU A 134 -12.55 2.77 -3.93
N SER A 135 -13.70 3.18 -4.41
CA SER A 135 -13.80 4.23 -5.46
C SER A 135 -13.19 5.57 -5.04
N PHE A 136 -13.14 5.87 -3.75
CA PHE A 136 -12.59 7.11 -3.20
C PHE A 136 -11.10 7.02 -2.82
N GLY A 137 -10.48 5.82 -2.85
CA GLY A 137 -9.08 5.65 -2.51
C GLY A 137 -8.67 4.23 -2.18
N ALA A 138 -7.44 4.08 -1.70
CA ALA A 138 -6.86 2.81 -1.26
C ALA A 138 -6.59 2.82 0.25
N PHE A 139 -6.74 1.67 0.88
CA PHE A 139 -6.31 1.43 2.25
C PHE A 139 -4.97 0.71 2.23
N LEU A 140 -4.03 1.22 2.99
CA LEU A 140 -2.66 0.75 3.04
C LEU A 140 -2.32 0.26 4.45
N ASP A 141 -1.74 -0.93 4.57
CA ASP A 141 -1.00 -1.30 5.78
C ASP A 141 0.36 -0.59 5.72
N ILE A 142 0.60 0.34 6.62
CA ILE A 142 1.86 1.08 6.75
C ILE A 142 2.79 0.48 7.81
N GLY A 143 2.36 -0.59 8.48
CA GLY A 143 3.15 -1.33 9.44
C GLY A 143 2.32 -2.10 10.45
N CYS A 144 2.63 -3.38 10.64
CA CYS A 144 1.99 -4.28 11.61
C CYS A 144 0.46 -4.23 11.59
N GLY A 145 -0.15 -4.02 10.41
CA GLY A 145 -1.59 -3.92 10.24
C GLY A 145 -2.18 -2.57 10.64
N ILE A 146 -1.37 -1.52 10.78
CA ILE A 146 -1.85 -0.14 10.94
C ILE A 146 -2.33 0.36 9.57
N VAL A 147 -3.64 0.59 9.47
CA VAL A 147 -4.28 1.00 8.23
C VAL A 147 -4.28 2.51 8.07
N ALA A 148 -3.73 2.99 6.95
CA ALA A 148 -3.75 4.37 6.52
C ALA A 148 -4.58 4.54 5.25
N MET A 149 -5.14 5.75 5.04
CA MET A 149 -5.94 6.10 3.88
C MET A 149 -5.10 6.80 2.82
N LEU A 150 -5.15 6.32 1.58
CA LEU A 150 -4.61 6.98 0.40
C LEU A 150 -5.78 7.44 -0.49
N PRO A 151 -6.21 8.71 -0.43
CA PRO A 151 -7.27 9.25 -1.28
C PRO A 151 -6.92 9.15 -2.77
N ILE A 152 -7.95 8.98 -3.62
CA ILE A 152 -7.76 8.75 -5.05
C ILE A 152 -7.01 9.90 -5.75
N GLU A 153 -7.23 11.14 -5.30
CA GLU A 153 -6.56 12.34 -5.82
C GLU A 153 -5.06 12.39 -5.50
N TYR A 154 -4.59 11.62 -4.51
CA TYR A 154 -3.18 11.55 -4.13
C TYR A 154 -2.45 10.31 -4.69
N ILE A 155 -3.12 9.52 -5.53
CA ILE A 155 -2.50 8.34 -6.16
C ILE A 155 -1.60 8.75 -7.32
N SER A 156 -2.08 9.59 -8.22
CA SER A 156 -1.34 10.10 -9.39
C SER A 156 -1.90 11.44 -9.85
N VAL A 157 -1.11 12.21 -10.61
CA VAL A 157 -1.55 13.48 -11.23
C VAL A 157 -2.59 13.22 -12.31
N SER A 158 -2.39 12.18 -13.12
CA SER A 158 -3.39 11.75 -14.09
C SER A 158 -4.61 11.20 -13.38
N ARG A 159 -5.78 11.70 -13.73
CA ARG A 159 -7.05 11.27 -13.12
C ARG A 159 -7.35 9.83 -13.47
N ILE A 160 -7.73 9.07 -12.46
CA ILE A 160 -8.22 7.71 -12.55
C ILE A 160 -9.65 7.64 -12.03
N SER A 161 -10.43 6.69 -12.49
CA SER A 161 -11.82 6.50 -12.03
C SER A 161 -11.90 5.59 -10.80
N HIS A 162 -10.88 4.72 -10.63
CA HIS A 162 -10.80 3.80 -9.51
C HIS A 162 -9.34 3.44 -9.23
N PRO A 163 -8.93 3.27 -7.95
CA PRO A 163 -7.55 2.89 -7.60
C PRO A 163 -7.04 1.59 -8.24
N ARG A 164 -7.94 0.67 -8.63
CA ARG A 164 -7.59 -0.56 -9.36
C ARG A 164 -6.87 -0.32 -10.69
N GLU A 165 -6.94 0.89 -11.23
CA GLU A 165 -6.18 1.26 -12.42
C GLU A 165 -4.67 1.42 -12.13
N ARG A 166 -4.28 1.46 -10.86
CA ARG A 166 -2.89 1.62 -10.40
C ARG A 166 -2.42 0.51 -9.51
N PHE A 167 -3.31 -0.05 -8.69
CA PHE A 167 -2.96 -0.95 -7.61
C PHE A 167 -3.79 -2.22 -7.60
N GLN A 168 -3.23 -3.24 -6.98
CA GLN A 168 -3.92 -4.49 -6.65
C GLN A 168 -3.81 -4.77 -5.15
N PRO A 169 -4.82 -5.38 -4.51
CA PRO A 169 -4.70 -5.86 -3.14
C PRO A 169 -3.50 -6.81 -2.98
N GLY A 170 -2.73 -6.62 -1.91
CA GLY A 170 -1.48 -7.34 -1.65
C GLY A 170 -0.24 -6.72 -2.32
N GLN A 171 -0.41 -5.73 -3.20
CA GLN A 171 0.71 -5.07 -3.86
C GLN A 171 1.55 -4.27 -2.86
N ARG A 172 2.87 -4.42 -2.95
CA ARG A 172 3.85 -3.60 -2.20
C ARG A 172 4.10 -2.30 -2.94
N ILE A 173 3.99 -1.20 -2.22
CA ILE A 173 4.22 0.15 -2.76
C ILE A 173 5.01 0.98 -1.76
N LEU A 174 5.53 2.11 -2.23
CA LEU A 174 5.96 3.22 -1.36
C LEU A 174 4.82 4.24 -1.28
N ALA A 175 4.68 4.86 -0.13
CA ALA A 175 3.77 5.99 0.08
C ALA A 175 4.43 7.01 1.00
N ALA A 176 4.00 8.26 0.93
CA ALA A 176 4.45 9.27 1.88
C ALA A 176 3.29 9.74 2.75
N VAL A 177 3.60 10.13 3.97
CA VAL A 177 2.62 10.69 4.90
C VAL A 177 2.20 12.06 4.39
N ARG A 178 0.91 12.26 4.11
CA ARG A 178 0.34 13.57 3.75
C ARG A 178 -0.02 14.38 4.97
N SER A 179 -0.70 13.74 5.92
CA SER A 179 -1.08 14.35 7.19
C SER A 179 -1.26 13.30 8.28
N VAL A 180 -1.08 13.74 9.53
CA VAL A 180 -1.26 12.93 10.74
C VAL A 180 -2.34 13.58 11.59
N ASP A 181 -3.47 12.90 11.80
CA ASP A 181 -4.49 13.27 12.76
C ASP A 181 -4.17 12.56 14.09
N ARG A 182 -3.51 13.28 15.01
CA ARG A 182 -3.06 12.72 16.29
C ARG A 182 -4.22 12.42 17.25
N GLU A 183 -5.31 13.19 17.17
CA GLU A 183 -6.49 12.97 18.02
C GLU A 183 -7.21 11.69 17.63
N LYS A 184 -7.43 11.48 16.32
CA LYS A 184 -8.05 10.27 15.79
C LYS A 184 -7.06 9.15 15.55
N ARG A 185 -5.76 9.39 15.76
CA ARG A 185 -4.67 8.43 15.55
C ARG A 185 -4.70 7.84 14.13
N ARG A 186 -4.84 8.70 13.09
CA ARG A 186 -5.00 8.31 11.69
C ARG A 186 -3.98 8.99 10.80
N PHE A 187 -3.60 8.27 9.73
CA PHE A 187 -2.67 8.75 8.72
C PHE A 187 -3.40 8.88 7.38
N THR A 188 -3.20 10.02 6.71
CA THR A 188 -3.54 10.18 5.29
C THR A 188 -2.25 10.12 4.50
N MET A 189 -2.27 9.32 3.43
CA MET A 189 -1.09 9.06 2.61
C MET A 189 -1.19 9.76 1.27
N THR A 190 -0.06 9.89 0.61
CA THR A 190 0.08 10.30 -0.77
C THR A 190 1.08 9.39 -1.48
N HIS A 191 0.92 9.23 -2.78
CA HIS A 191 1.77 8.40 -3.62
C HIS A 191 2.33 9.19 -4.81
N ARG A 192 1.56 10.14 -5.35
CA ARG A 192 1.91 10.88 -6.57
C ARG A 192 3.23 11.64 -6.46
N GLU A 193 3.57 12.16 -5.28
CA GLU A 193 4.82 12.89 -5.07
C GLU A 193 6.05 12.00 -5.28
N LEU A 194 5.93 10.71 -4.99
CA LEU A 194 7.02 9.74 -5.17
C LEU A 194 7.27 9.40 -6.64
N LEU A 195 6.29 9.63 -7.51
CA LEU A 195 6.39 9.38 -8.95
C LEU A 195 7.07 10.51 -9.72
N GLY A 196 7.50 11.55 -9.02
CA GLY A 196 8.22 12.69 -9.58
C GLY A 196 7.33 13.77 -10.18
N THR A 197 7.96 14.89 -10.48
CA THR A 197 7.35 16.07 -11.11
C THR A 197 7.03 15.82 -12.60
N TRP A 198 6.26 16.74 -13.20
CA TRP A 198 6.02 16.73 -14.64
C TRP A 198 7.33 16.75 -15.44
N MET A 199 8.30 17.60 -15.02
CA MET A 199 9.59 17.74 -15.71
C MET A 199 10.41 16.46 -15.67
N GLU A 200 10.50 15.81 -14.53
CA GLU A 200 11.20 14.53 -14.36
C GLU A 200 10.58 13.44 -15.24
N ASN A 201 9.26 13.34 -15.25
CA ASN A 201 8.56 12.38 -16.10
C ASN A 201 8.67 12.72 -17.59
N ALA A 202 8.60 14.01 -17.96
CA ALA A 202 8.74 14.44 -19.35
C ALA A 202 10.14 14.19 -19.92
N SER A 203 11.18 14.16 -19.07
CA SER A 203 12.56 13.91 -19.49
C SER A 203 12.79 12.51 -20.06
N TRP A 204 11.87 11.57 -19.82
CA TRP A 204 11.93 10.22 -20.37
C TRP A 204 11.49 10.14 -21.83
N PHE A 205 10.91 11.21 -22.37
CA PHE A 205 10.31 11.23 -23.69
C PHE A 205 10.94 12.31 -24.57
N ARG A 206 10.96 12.07 -25.89
CA ARG A 206 11.50 13.03 -26.88
C ARG A 206 10.49 13.29 -28.00
N PRO A 207 10.43 14.51 -28.54
CA PRO A 207 9.71 14.75 -29.79
C PRO A 207 10.20 13.82 -30.91
N GLY A 208 9.28 13.28 -31.69
CA GLY A 208 9.58 12.31 -32.75
C GLY A 208 9.46 10.85 -32.34
N GLU A 209 9.32 10.55 -31.05
CA GLU A 209 9.11 9.18 -30.58
C GLU A 209 7.65 8.76 -30.71
N THR A 210 7.45 7.44 -30.94
CA THR A 210 6.14 6.78 -30.85
C THR A 210 6.13 5.91 -29.61
N VAL A 211 5.16 6.15 -28.74
CA VAL A 211 5.08 5.48 -27.43
C VAL A 211 3.67 4.98 -27.16
N ARG A 212 3.52 4.07 -26.21
CA ARG A 212 2.22 3.65 -25.71
C ARG A 212 1.66 4.68 -24.74
N GLY A 213 0.33 4.88 -24.79
CA GLY A 213 -0.40 5.71 -23.84
C GLY A 213 -1.75 5.11 -23.48
N ILE A 214 -2.38 5.68 -22.46
CA ILE A 214 -3.73 5.28 -22.01
C ILE A 214 -4.64 6.50 -22.11
N VAL A 215 -5.77 6.36 -22.80
CA VAL A 215 -6.78 7.42 -22.89
C VAL A 215 -7.41 7.64 -21.52
N ARG A 216 -7.32 8.86 -20.98
CA ARG A 216 -7.90 9.22 -19.68
C ARG A 216 -9.20 10.00 -19.82
N SER A 217 -9.32 10.84 -20.84
CA SER A 217 -10.59 11.50 -21.14
C SER A 217 -10.64 11.95 -22.59
N VAL A 218 -11.84 11.94 -23.15
CA VAL A 218 -12.12 12.47 -24.50
C VAL A 218 -13.03 13.71 -24.34
N LYS A 219 -12.62 14.83 -24.90
CA LYS A 219 -13.32 16.11 -24.91
C LYS A 219 -13.50 16.59 -26.34
N SER A 220 -14.42 17.54 -26.58
CA SER A 220 -14.66 18.10 -27.91
C SER A 220 -13.41 18.76 -28.52
N TYR A 221 -12.50 19.28 -27.69
CA TYR A 221 -11.29 19.95 -28.11
C TYR A 221 -10.03 19.08 -28.12
N GLY A 222 -10.12 17.80 -27.69
CA GLY A 222 -8.99 16.88 -27.70
C GLY A 222 -9.12 15.69 -26.77
N THR A 223 -8.20 14.74 -26.96
CA THR A 223 -8.11 13.52 -26.17
C THR A 223 -6.91 13.60 -25.26
N PHE A 224 -7.13 13.46 -23.93
CA PHE A 224 -6.07 13.39 -22.94
C PHE A 224 -5.56 11.96 -22.84
N ILE A 225 -4.25 11.81 -23.05
CA ILE A 225 -3.57 10.52 -23.07
C ILE A 225 -2.45 10.56 -22.06
N GLU A 226 -2.47 9.61 -21.15
CA GLU A 226 -1.43 9.41 -20.16
C GLU A 226 -0.26 8.65 -20.78
N LEU A 227 0.95 9.18 -20.58
CA LEU A 227 2.22 8.55 -20.94
C LEU A 227 2.91 7.93 -19.73
N ALA A 228 2.69 8.51 -18.56
CA ALA A 228 3.10 8.01 -17.25
C ALA A 228 2.09 8.50 -16.20
N PRO A 229 2.02 7.90 -14.99
CA PRO A 229 1.05 8.30 -13.96
C PRO A 229 1.02 9.79 -13.63
N ASN A 230 2.15 10.48 -13.73
CA ASN A 230 2.25 11.92 -13.51
C ASN A 230 2.45 12.73 -14.79
N LEU A 231 2.25 12.13 -15.96
CA LEU A 231 2.47 12.79 -17.24
C LEU A 231 1.36 12.46 -18.24
N SER A 232 0.65 13.48 -18.70
CA SER A 232 -0.34 13.38 -19.77
C SER A 232 -0.06 14.35 -20.90
N GLY A 233 -0.38 13.94 -22.12
CA GLY A 233 -0.36 14.78 -23.31
C GLY A 233 -1.76 14.95 -23.89
N LEU A 234 -1.90 15.89 -24.83
CA LEU A 234 -3.14 16.19 -25.54
C LEU A 234 -2.97 15.84 -27.03
N ALA A 235 -3.86 14.98 -27.53
CA ALA A 235 -4.05 14.67 -28.94
C ALA A 235 -5.31 15.35 -29.49
N ASP A 236 -5.44 15.37 -30.82
CA ASP A 236 -6.65 15.82 -31.47
C ASP A 236 -7.85 14.93 -31.05
N ALA A 237 -9.06 15.52 -31.04
CA ALA A 237 -10.26 14.80 -30.62
C ALA A 237 -10.55 13.63 -31.60
N ARG A 238 -10.86 12.45 -31.01
CA ARG A 238 -11.24 11.26 -31.76
C ARG A 238 -12.44 10.60 -31.10
N ALA A 239 -13.52 10.43 -31.88
CA ALA A 239 -14.79 9.88 -31.38
C ALA A 239 -14.77 8.35 -31.17
N ASP A 240 -13.81 7.66 -31.76
CA ASP A 240 -13.64 6.19 -31.68
C ASP A 240 -12.87 5.74 -30.42
N LEU A 241 -12.39 6.69 -29.59
CA LEU A 241 -11.64 6.42 -28.37
C LEU A 241 -12.51 6.59 -27.12
N GLN A 242 -12.23 5.76 -26.11
CA GLN A 242 -12.89 5.79 -24.80
C GLN A 242 -11.85 5.81 -23.67
N PRO A 243 -12.18 6.37 -22.50
CA PRO A 243 -11.32 6.27 -21.33
C PRO A 243 -10.97 4.81 -21.01
N GLY A 244 -9.68 4.55 -20.77
CA GLY A 244 -9.13 3.21 -20.56
C GLY A 244 -8.53 2.53 -21.82
N ASP A 245 -8.81 3.05 -23.02
CA ASP A 245 -8.23 2.51 -24.24
C ASP A 245 -6.70 2.69 -24.24
N GLY A 246 -5.99 1.62 -24.62
CA GLY A 246 -4.59 1.68 -24.99
C GLY A 246 -4.43 2.28 -26.39
N VAL A 247 -3.45 3.13 -26.57
CA VAL A 247 -3.16 3.77 -27.87
C VAL A 247 -1.66 3.85 -28.12
N SER A 248 -1.27 3.78 -29.40
CA SER A 248 0.05 4.18 -29.87
C SER A 248 0.00 5.65 -30.26
N VAL A 249 0.91 6.46 -29.72
CA VAL A 249 0.94 7.90 -29.96
C VAL A 249 2.31 8.37 -30.39
N TYR A 250 2.32 9.27 -31.37
CA TYR A 250 3.51 9.98 -31.80
C TYR A 250 3.60 11.32 -31.03
N ILE A 251 4.77 11.62 -30.47
CA ILE A 251 5.03 12.83 -29.73
C ILE A 251 5.42 13.95 -30.70
N LYS A 252 4.49 14.86 -31.00
CA LYS A 252 4.73 16.00 -31.91
C LYS A 252 5.64 17.03 -31.28
N SER A 253 5.43 17.39 -30.01
CA SER A 253 6.24 18.39 -29.30
C SER A 253 6.06 18.27 -27.80
N ILE A 254 7.13 18.62 -27.06
CA ILE A 254 7.13 18.77 -25.60
C ILE A 254 7.48 20.23 -25.33
N ARG A 255 6.66 20.93 -24.54
CA ARG A 255 6.85 22.33 -24.16
C ARG A 255 6.93 22.45 -22.63
N PRO A 256 8.14 22.32 -22.06
CA PRO A 256 8.33 22.31 -20.60
C PRO A 256 7.83 23.58 -19.91
N GLU A 257 8.04 24.73 -20.51
CA GLU A 257 7.63 26.04 -19.99
C GLU A 257 6.10 26.20 -19.81
N ARG A 258 5.34 25.34 -20.47
CA ARG A 258 3.86 25.28 -20.39
C ARG A 258 3.34 23.98 -19.80
N MET A 259 4.23 23.05 -19.43
CA MET A 259 3.91 21.68 -19.03
C MET A 259 2.93 21.00 -20.00
N LYS A 260 3.19 21.12 -21.32
CA LYS A 260 2.32 20.58 -22.38
C LYS A 260 3.07 19.64 -23.30
N ILE A 261 2.44 18.50 -23.60
CA ILE A 261 2.86 17.55 -24.62
C ILE A 261 1.77 17.49 -25.69
N LYS A 262 2.14 17.71 -26.95
CA LYS A 262 1.24 17.55 -28.08
C LYS A 262 1.47 16.17 -28.69
N LEU A 263 0.40 15.38 -28.80
CA LEU A 263 0.40 14.02 -29.31
C LEU A 263 -0.37 13.91 -30.62
N HIS A 264 -0.11 12.81 -31.34
CA HIS A 264 -0.92 12.34 -32.46
C HIS A 264 -1.19 10.85 -32.27
N VAL A 265 -2.45 10.44 -32.22
CA VAL A 265 -2.83 9.03 -32.10
C VAL A 265 -2.60 8.33 -33.43
N ILE A 266 -1.75 7.31 -33.43
CA ILE A 266 -1.47 6.46 -34.60
C ILE A 266 -2.59 5.42 -34.72
N GLU A 267 -2.73 4.60 -33.67
CA GLU A 267 -3.69 3.49 -33.67
C GLU A 267 -4.16 3.14 -32.25
N LYS A 268 -5.30 2.44 -32.18
CA LYS A 268 -5.79 1.82 -30.95
C LYS A 268 -5.06 0.50 -30.74
N LEU A 269 -4.58 0.29 -29.53
CA LEU A 269 -3.90 -0.93 -29.09
C LEU A 269 -4.85 -1.79 -28.23
N PRO A 270 -4.56 -3.09 -28.09
CA PRO A 270 -5.22 -3.90 -27.07
C PRO A 270 -5.09 -3.25 -25.69
N PRO A 271 -6.08 -3.44 -24.80
CA PRO A 271 -5.97 -2.95 -23.42
C PRO A 271 -4.62 -3.33 -22.84
N PRO A 272 -4.00 -2.46 -21.99
CA PRO A 272 -2.80 -2.85 -21.30
C PRO A 272 -3.11 -4.12 -20.48
N GLY A 273 -2.19 -5.08 -20.52
CA GLY A 273 -2.26 -6.27 -19.68
C GLY A 273 -2.05 -5.92 -18.21
N GLU A 274 -0.97 -6.39 -17.61
CA GLU A 274 -0.60 -6.00 -16.25
C GLU A 274 -0.18 -4.53 -16.19
N PRO A 275 -0.48 -3.82 -15.08
CA PRO A 275 0.01 -2.47 -14.85
C PRO A 275 1.54 -2.42 -14.96
N GLU A 276 2.06 -1.41 -15.64
CA GLU A 276 3.50 -1.21 -15.71
C GLU A 276 4.09 -1.03 -14.30
N PRO A 277 5.33 -1.54 -14.05
CA PRO A 277 5.99 -1.34 -12.77
C PRO A 277 6.09 0.14 -12.42
N LEU A 278 5.77 0.47 -11.16
CA LEU A 278 5.86 1.83 -10.66
C LEU A 278 7.33 2.30 -10.65
N ARG A 279 7.59 3.46 -11.24
CA ARG A 279 8.91 4.09 -11.26
C ARG A 279 8.93 5.20 -10.23
N TYR A 280 9.54 4.94 -9.09
CA TYR A 280 9.71 5.91 -8.03
C TYR A 280 10.93 6.81 -8.30
N GLN A 281 10.77 8.11 -8.13
CA GLN A 281 11.86 9.10 -8.13
C GLN A 281 12.38 9.33 -6.70
N ILE A 282 11.51 9.12 -5.70
CA ILE A 282 11.83 9.24 -4.28
C ILE A 282 11.49 7.91 -3.63
N THR A 283 12.46 7.31 -2.94
CA THR A 283 12.34 5.96 -2.37
C THR A 283 12.48 5.92 -0.85
N ASP A 284 12.95 7.00 -0.24
CA ASP A 284 13.13 7.11 1.22
C ASP A 284 13.25 8.56 1.68
N GLY A 285 13.39 8.75 3.01
CA GLY A 285 13.54 10.05 3.64
C GLY A 285 12.23 10.81 3.80
N VAL A 286 12.34 12.12 3.81
CA VAL A 286 11.20 13.03 3.94
C VAL A 286 11.10 13.88 2.68
N LEU A 287 9.89 14.01 2.13
CA LEU A 287 9.63 14.84 0.96
C LEU A 287 9.98 16.30 1.24
N ASP A 288 10.73 16.90 0.34
CA ASP A 288 11.07 18.31 0.34
C ASP A 288 10.10 19.15 -0.51
N ARG A 289 9.23 18.49 -1.27
CA ARG A 289 8.28 19.13 -2.19
C ARG A 289 6.97 18.34 -2.32
N TRP A 290 5.91 19.07 -2.70
CA TRP A 290 4.58 18.53 -2.98
C TRP A 290 4.19 18.80 -4.44
N VAL A 291 3.55 17.80 -5.10
CA VAL A 291 3.11 17.86 -6.52
C VAL A 291 1.61 18.16 -6.60
#